data_e6d5ed92d2285a00a5e67481a4f4689d
#
_entry.id   e6d5ed92d2285a00a5e67481a4f4689d
#
_cell.length_a   1.000
_cell.length_b   1.000
_cell.length_c   1.000
_cell.angle_alpha   90.00
_cell.angle_beta   90.00
_cell.angle_gamma   90.00
#
_symmetry.space_group_name_H-M   'P 1'
#
loop_
_entity.id
_entity.type
_entity.pdbx_description
1 polymer ?
#
loop_
_entity_poly.entity_id
_entity_poly.type
_entity_poly.pdbx_seq_one_letter_code
_entity_poly.pdbx_strand_id
1 'polypeptide(L)' 'LLQTLENGAVRTYALKGQYPESLDELLSDYHIIYDSSRFVIEYVPNGSNLLPSISVLPVNARKGGAR' A
#
# COMPACT_ATOMS: atom_id res chain seq x y z
N LEU A 1 -6.44 6.46 -3.72
CA LEU A 1 -5.56 5.89 -2.67
C LEU A 1 -4.56 4.90 -3.23
N LEU A 2 -5.00 3.96 -4.06
CA LEU A 2 -4.09 2.97 -4.64
C LEU A 2 -2.98 3.64 -5.45
N GLN A 3 -3.34 4.60 -6.25
CA GLN A 3 -2.36 5.31 -7.07
C GLN A 3 -1.35 6.04 -6.20
N THR A 4 -1.80 6.63 -5.11
CA THR A 4 -0.91 7.31 -4.17
C THR A 4 0.09 6.33 -3.57
N LEU A 5 -0.37 5.15 -3.20
CA LEU A 5 0.50 4.12 -2.63
C LEU A 5 1.52 3.63 -3.65
N GLU A 6 1.06 3.38 -4.87
CA GLU A 6 1.97 2.91 -5.91
C GLU A 6 3.02 3.96 -6.26
N ASN A 7 2.59 5.22 -6.36
CA ASN A 7 3.53 6.30 -6.64
C ASN A 7 4.55 6.45 -5.53
N GLY A 8 4.13 6.29 -4.28
CA GLY A 8 5.05 6.35 -3.16
C GLY A 8 6.07 5.22 -3.19
N ALA A 9 5.63 4.02 -3.55
CA ALA A 9 6.53 2.88 -3.63
C ALA A 9 7.57 3.09 -4.73
N VAL A 10 7.15 3.56 -5.89
CA VAL A 10 8.07 3.83 -6.99
C VAL A 10 9.06 4.92 -6.62
N ARG A 11 8.59 5.95 -5.94
CA ARG A 11 9.47 7.04 -5.52
C ARG A 11 10.48 6.57 -4.50
N THR A 12 10.07 5.68 -3.59
CA THR A 12 11.00 5.10 -2.63
C THR A 12 12.11 4.34 -3.34
N TYR A 13 11.75 3.59 -4.36
CA TYR A 13 12.75 2.87 -5.14
C TYR A 13 13.73 3.84 -5.82
N ALA A 14 13.20 4.93 -6.36
CA ALA A 14 14.04 5.91 -7.03
C ALA A 14 15.01 6.59 -6.08
N LEU A 15 14.61 6.78 -4.82
CA LEU A 15 15.43 7.48 -3.84
C LEU A 15 16.37 6.55 -3.09
N LYS A 16 15.93 5.34 -2.78
CA LYS A 16 16.67 4.43 -1.91
C LYS A 16 17.23 3.21 -2.61
N GLY A 17 16.84 2.97 -3.85
CA GLY A 17 17.29 1.80 -4.58
C GLY A 17 16.55 0.53 -4.24
N GLN A 18 15.50 0.63 -3.44
CA GLN A 18 14.67 -0.53 -3.12
C GLN A 18 13.28 -0.08 -2.71
N TYR A 19 12.32 -0.99 -2.90
CA TYR A 19 10.93 -0.71 -2.55
C TYR A 19 10.73 -0.82 -1.03
N PRO A 20 9.68 -0.17 -0.49
CA PRO A 20 9.41 -0.27 0.95
C PRO A 20 9.19 -1.72 1.37
N GLU A 21 9.69 -2.08 2.53
CA GLU A 21 9.57 -3.43 3.04
C GLU A 21 8.19 -3.71 3.63
N SER A 22 7.48 -2.67 4.02
CA SER A 22 6.17 -2.82 4.62
C SER A 22 5.30 -1.61 4.31
N LEU A 23 4.00 -1.79 4.49
CA LEU A 23 3.06 -0.69 4.30
C LEU A 23 3.32 0.43 5.31
N ASP A 24 3.64 0.06 6.55
CA ASP A 24 3.91 1.06 7.58
C ASP A 24 5.05 1.98 7.19
N GLU A 25 6.09 1.42 6.60
CA GLU A 25 7.22 2.21 6.14
C GLU A 25 6.80 3.19 5.04
N LEU A 26 6.00 2.71 4.11
CA LEU A 26 5.51 3.55 3.02
C LEU A 26 4.62 4.68 3.54
N LEU A 27 3.71 4.37 4.43
CA LEU A 27 2.81 5.38 4.99
C LEU A 27 3.58 6.42 5.79
N SER A 28 4.57 5.99 6.54
CA SER A 28 5.37 6.88 7.37
C SER A 28 6.25 7.80 6.53
N ASP A 29 6.88 7.26 5.48
CA ASP A 29 7.81 8.02 4.67
C ASP A 29 7.12 9.17 3.93
N TYR A 30 5.88 8.99 3.53
CA TYR A 30 5.16 9.97 2.75
C TYR A 30 3.96 10.56 3.46
N HIS A 31 3.81 10.24 4.74
CA HIS A 31 2.70 10.76 5.55
C HIS A 31 1.35 10.51 4.88
N ILE A 32 1.18 9.33 4.33
CA ILE A 32 -0.05 8.96 3.67
C ILE A 32 -1.10 8.63 4.73
N ILE A 33 -2.25 9.29 4.62
CA ILE A 33 -3.35 9.09 5.55
C ILE A 33 -4.53 8.54 4.77
N TYR A 34 -5.14 7.50 5.29
CA TYR A 34 -6.33 6.94 4.68
C TYR A 34 -7.33 6.53 5.77
N ASP A 35 -8.58 6.39 5.36
CA ASP A 35 -9.64 6.04 6.30
C ASP A 35 -9.67 4.54 6.51
N SER A 36 -9.02 4.09 7.58
CA SER A 36 -8.89 2.66 7.86
C SER A 36 -10.21 2.02 8.28
N SER A 37 -11.22 2.83 8.61
CA SER A 37 -12.53 2.29 8.91
C SER A 37 -13.33 1.96 7.65
N ARG A 38 -12.89 2.45 6.50
CA ARG A 38 -13.57 2.23 5.22
C ARG A 38 -12.80 1.34 4.28
N PHE A 39 -11.49 1.31 4.40
CA PHE A 39 -10.64 0.59 3.45
C PHE A 39 -9.64 -0.29 4.17
N VAL A 40 -9.34 -1.41 3.53
CA VAL A 40 -8.26 -2.30 3.96
C VAL A 40 -7.22 -2.28 2.86
N ILE A 41 -5.97 -2.07 3.25
CA ILE A 41 -4.86 -2.09 2.31
C ILE A 41 -4.09 -3.37 2.51
N GLU A 42 -3.91 -4.12 1.42
CA GLU A 42 -3.08 -5.30 1.41
C GLU A 42 -1.77 -4.98 0.72
N TYR A 43 -0.68 -5.22 1.40
CA TYR A 43 0.65 -4.91 0.92
C TYR A 43 1.51 -6.15 1.02
N VAL A 44 1.94 -6.66 -0.13
CA VAL A 44 2.77 -7.86 -0.18
C VAL A 44 4.07 -7.51 -0.88
N PRO A 45 5.17 -7.39 -0.14
CA PRO A 45 6.46 -7.12 -0.76
C PRO A 45 6.95 -8.35 -1.53
N ASN A 46 7.46 -8.12 -2.72
CA ASN A 46 7.94 -9.20 -3.58
C ASN A 46 9.46 -9.23 -3.67
N GLY A 47 10.12 -8.51 -2.79
CA GLY A 47 11.57 -8.36 -2.81
C GLY A 47 11.93 -6.90 -2.97
N SER A 48 13.16 -6.56 -2.65
CA SER A 48 13.58 -5.15 -2.68
C SER A 48 13.63 -4.57 -4.09
N ASN A 49 13.77 -5.41 -5.10
CA ASN A 49 13.89 -4.98 -6.49
C ASN A 49 12.63 -5.16 -7.31
N LEU A 50 11.56 -5.68 -6.69
CA LEU A 50 10.32 -5.95 -7.40
C LEU A 50 9.20 -5.11 -6.81
N LEU A 51 8.35 -4.58 -7.67
CA LEU A 51 7.23 -3.79 -7.23
C LEU A 51 6.33 -4.62 -6.32
N PRO A 52 6.01 -4.11 -5.12
CA PRO A 52 5.12 -4.84 -4.22
C PRO A 52 3.70 -4.90 -4.76
N SER A 53 2.99 -5.93 -4.34
CA SER A 53 1.57 -6.06 -4.68
C SER A 53 0.77 -5.24 -3.68
N ILE A 54 0.05 -4.25 -4.18
CA ILE A 54 -0.75 -3.35 -3.34
C ILE A 54 -2.20 -3.46 -3.77
N SER A 55 -3.08 -3.70 -2.82
CA SER A 55 -4.52 -3.76 -3.07
C SER A 55 -5.24 -2.92 -2.05
N VAL A 56 -6.26 -2.19 -2.51
CA VAL A 56 -7.12 -1.40 -1.63
C VAL A 56 -8.53 -1.94 -1.78
N LEU A 57 -9.08 -2.41 -0.67
CA LEU A 57 -10.40 -3.03 -0.66
C LEU A 57 -11.33 -2.28 0.27
N PRO A 58 -12.56 -2.01 -0.16
CA PRO A 58 -13.53 -1.41 0.76
C PRO A 58 -13.99 -2.43 1.80
N VAL A 59 -14.02 -2.00 3.05
CA VAL A 59 -14.42 -2.86 4.15
C VAL A 59 -15.85 -3.37 3.95
N ASN A 60 -16.73 -2.49 3.51
CA ASN A 60 -18.13 -2.87 3.31
C ASN A 60 -18.32 -3.91 2.21
N ALA A 61 -17.54 -3.81 1.14
CA ALA A 61 -17.63 -4.80 0.07
C ALA A 61 -17.23 -6.17 0.56
N ARG A 62 -16.17 -6.22 1.37
CA ARG A 62 -15.71 -7.48 1.93
C ARG A 62 -16.77 -8.09 2.81
N LYS A 63 -17.38 -7.26 3.65
CA LYS A 63 -18.41 -7.71 4.55
C LYS A 63 -19.64 -8.17 3.79
N GLY A 64 -20.01 -7.44 2.76
CA GLY A 64 -21.12 -7.82 1.93
C GLY A 64 -20.89 -9.15 1.23
N GLY A 65 -19.67 -9.39 0.81
CA GLY A 65 -19.32 -10.63 0.16
C GLY A 65 -19.41 -11.82 1.09
N ALA A 66 -19.31 -11.59 2.39
CA ALA A 66 -19.37 -12.67 3.35
C ALA A 66 -20.78 -13.21 3.54
N ARG A 67 -21.78 -12.52 3.04
CA ARG A 67 -23.15 -12.99 3.15
C ARG A 67 -23.62 -13.71 1.89
#